data_a1e281298b5af7340968ca72fb4b0fc5
#
_entry.id   a1e281298b5af7340968ca72fb4b0fc5
#
_cell.length_a   1.000
_cell.length_b   1.000
_cell.length_c   1.000
_cell.angle_alpha   90.00
_cell.angle_beta   90.00
_cell.angle_gamma   90.00
#
_symmetry.space_group_name_H-M   'P 1'
#
loop_
_entity.id
_entity.type
_entity.pdbx_description
1 polymer ?
#
loop_
_entity_poly.entity_id
_entity_poly.type
_entity_poly.pdbx_seq_one_letter_code
_entity_poly.pdbx_strand_id
1 'polypeptide(L)'
;MLKNDRWITEQAAAGMLDPFQKGLVRHLDPDQKQAPVLSFGCSSYGYDLRLSPQEFLIFKHVPGTVMNPKRFNPGNLEPTELHHDEDGDYFILPAHSYGLGVALEKMKVPANITVICLGKSTYARLGIIVNTTPAEASWEGHLTLEFSNSSGADCRIYANEGICQLPVSYTHLTLPTKNEV
;
A
#
# COMPACT_ATOMS: atom_id res chain seq x y z
N MET A 1 6.15 -5.11 19.86
CA MET A 1 4.82 -5.73 20.12
C MET A 1 3.81 -5.14 19.16
N LEU A 2 3.08 -5.99 18.43
CA LEU A 2 2.04 -5.55 17.51
C LEU A 2 0.92 -4.82 18.26
N LYS A 3 0.34 -3.81 17.61
CA LYS A 3 -0.78 -3.04 18.12
C LYS A 3 -2.09 -3.62 17.62
N ASN A 4 -3.10 -3.63 18.48
CA ASN A 4 -4.43 -4.12 18.13
C ASN A 4 -5.31 -3.03 17.52
N ASP A 5 -6.47 -3.44 17.02
CA ASP A 5 -7.49 -2.59 16.38
C ASP A 5 -7.97 -1.43 17.27
N ARG A 6 -8.13 -1.65 18.57
CA ARG A 6 -8.50 -0.60 19.52
C ARG A 6 -7.45 0.51 19.55
N TRP A 7 -6.18 0.14 19.72
CA TRP A 7 -5.08 1.09 19.73
C TRP A 7 -4.97 1.84 18.39
N ILE A 8 -5.10 1.12 17.25
CA ILE A 8 -5.06 1.72 15.90
C ILE A 8 -6.20 2.73 15.74
N THR A 9 -7.41 2.39 16.20
CA THR A 9 -8.57 3.29 16.15
C THR A 9 -8.35 4.56 16.98
N GLU A 10 -7.79 4.42 18.19
CA GLU A 10 -7.47 5.54 19.07
C GLU A 10 -6.42 6.48 18.42
N GLN A 11 -5.39 5.92 17.78
CA GLN A 11 -4.37 6.73 17.10
C GLN A 11 -4.88 7.34 15.78
N ALA A 12 -5.75 6.66 15.07
CA ALA A 12 -6.41 7.22 13.87
C ALA A 12 -7.25 8.45 14.23
N ALA A 13 -7.97 8.43 15.36
CA ALA A 13 -8.68 9.60 15.88
C ALA A 13 -7.74 10.78 16.20
N ALA A 14 -6.46 10.51 16.47
CA ALA A 14 -5.40 11.50 16.64
C ALA A 14 -4.66 11.86 15.34
N GLY A 15 -5.15 11.37 14.18
CA GLY A 15 -4.64 11.71 12.84
C GLY A 15 -3.55 10.79 12.31
N MET A 16 -3.35 9.58 12.88
CA MET A 16 -2.36 8.62 12.37
C MET A 16 -2.67 8.13 10.96
N LEU A 17 -3.95 8.01 10.59
CA LEU A 17 -4.44 7.56 9.28
C LEU A 17 -5.64 8.41 8.85
N ASP A 18 -5.60 8.95 7.65
CA ASP A 18 -6.69 9.77 7.07
C ASP A 18 -6.80 9.53 5.56
N PRO A 19 -8.00 9.17 5.03
CA PRO A 19 -9.21 8.81 5.77
C PRO A 19 -9.11 7.45 6.48
N PHE A 20 -9.72 7.32 7.64
CA PHE A 20 -9.71 6.10 8.43
C PHE A 20 -11.01 5.30 8.29
N GLN A 21 -10.89 4.03 7.93
CA GLN A 21 -11.99 3.05 7.92
C GLN A 21 -11.90 2.17 9.17
N LYS A 22 -12.86 2.32 10.08
CA LYS A 22 -12.83 1.69 11.41
C LYS A 22 -12.89 0.16 11.40
N GLY A 23 -13.50 -0.43 10.39
CA GLY A 23 -13.63 -1.89 10.26
C GLY A 23 -13.14 -2.39 8.91
N LEU A 24 -12.89 -3.69 8.83
CA LEU A 24 -12.49 -4.32 7.57
C LEU A 24 -13.68 -4.44 6.63
N VAL A 25 -13.69 -3.67 5.55
CA VAL A 25 -14.70 -3.71 4.50
C VAL A 25 -14.38 -4.83 3.54
N ARG A 26 -15.38 -5.65 3.21
CA ARG A 26 -15.27 -6.75 2.22
C ARG A 26 -16.37 -6.69 1.16
N HIS A 27 -17.39 -5.89 1.39
CA HIS A 27 -18.51 -5.62 0.49
C HIS A 27 -18.92 -4.17 0.69
N LEU A 28 -19.20 -3.45 -0.38
CA LEU A 28 -19.65 -2.05 -0.30
C LEU A 28 -21.10 -1.95 0.18
N ASP A 29 -21.92 -2.93 -0.15
CA ASP A 29 -23.27 -3.06 0.35
C ASP A 29 -23.50 -4.51 0.81
N PRO A 30 -23.66 -4.76 2.14
CA PRO A 30 -23.86 -6.10 2.66
C PRO A 30 -25.17 -6.76 2.21
N ASP A 31 -26.19 -5.96 1.87
CA ASP A 31 -27.53 -6.43 1.48
C ASP A 31 -27.70 -6.65 -0.01
N GLN A 32 -26.80 -6.08 -0.83
CA GLN A 32 -26.77 -6.30 -2.26
C GLN A 32 -25.63 -7.29 -2.61
N LYS A 33 -25.92 -8.22 -3.52
CA LYS A 33 -24.92 -9.14 -4.10
C LYS A 33 -24.01 -8.38 -5.09
N GLN A 34 -23.41 -7.28 -4.67
CA GLN A 34 -22.42 -6.57 -5.46
C GLN A 34 -21.11 -7.34 -5.47
N ALA A 35 -20.30 -7.10 -6.49
CA ALA A 35 -18.99 -7.70 -6.61
C ALA A 35 -18.17 -7.53 -5.31
N PRO A 36 -17.47 -8.57 -4.86
CA PRO A 36 -16.66 -8.48 -3.65
C PRO A 36 -15.52 -7.49 -3.88
N VAL A 37 -15.33 -6.55 -2.95
CA VAL A 37 -14.18 -5.64 -2.97
C VAL A 37 -12.96 -6.30 -2.32
N LEU A 38 -11.78 -5.92 -2.76
CA LEU A 38 -10.53 -6.27 -2.09
C LEU A 38 -10.50 -5.56 -0.74
N SER A 39 -10.50 -6.33 0.34
CA SER A 39 -10.74 -5.83 1.68
C SER A 39 -9.78 -4.70 2.08
N PHE A 40 -10.32 -3.66 2.73
CA PHE A 40 -9.57 -2.52 3.24
C PHE A 40 -10.10 -2.07 4.61
N GLY A 41 -9.30 -1.29 5.32
CA GLY A 41 -9.67 -0.77 6.63
C GLY A 41 -8.96 -1.47 7.80
N CYS A 42 -9.43 -1.19 9.03
CA CYS A 42 -8.81 -1.69 10.25
C CYS A 42 -9.05 -3.18 10.44
N SER A 43 -7.96 -3.93 10.61
CA SER A 43 -7.94 -5.35 10.96
C SER A 43 -7.52 -5.53 12.42
N SER A 44 -7.44 -6.78 12.91
CA SER A 44 -7.18 -7.09 14.32
C SER A 44 -5.87 -6.50 14.87
N TYR A 45 -4.84 -6.30 14.03
CA TYR A 45 -3.51 -5.80 14.44
C TYR A 45 -2.80 -5.01 13.34
N GLY A 46 -3.57 -4.45 12.42
CA GLY A 46 -3.05 -3.67 11.30
C GLY A 46 -4.14 -2.91 10.57
N TYR A 47 -3.77 -2.34 9.45
CA TYR A 47 -4.66 -1.62 8.57
C TYR A 47 -4.39 -2.01 7.12
N ASP A 48 -5.43 -2.27 6.35
CA ASP A 48 -5.33 -2.54 4.93
C ASP A 48 -5.52 -1.24 4.16
N LEU A 49 -4.43 -0.73 3.54
CA LEU A 49 -4.44 0.49 2.74
C LEU A 49 -5.11 0.28 1.39
N ARG A 50 -5.69 1.36 0.87
CA ARG A 50 -6.25 1.44 -0.47
C ARG A 50 -5.27 2.08 -1.45
N LEU A 51 -5.40 1.71 -2.72
CA LEU A 51 -4.72 2.41 -3.82
C LEU A 51 -5.50 3.68 -4.19
N SER A 52 -4.80 4.80 -4.36
CA SER A 52 -5.38 6.04 -4.88
C SER A 52 -5.77 5.90 -6.35
N PRO A 53 -6.94 6.44 -6.79
CA PRO A 53 -7.30 6.48 -8.20
C PRO A 53 -6.62 7.59 -9.00
N GLN A 54 -5.82 8.45 -8.36
CA GLN A 54 -5.31 9.67 -8.99
C GLN A 54 -4.17 9.41 -9.95
N GLU A 55 -3.26 8.50 -9.63
CA GLU A 55 -2.08 8.27 -10.43
C GLU A 55 -1.55 6.84 -10.26
N PHE A 56 -1.22 6.23 -11.40
CA PHE A 56 -0.46 4.98 -11.46
C PHE A 56 0.54 5.09 -12.62
N LEU A 57 1.81 4.93 -12.31
CA LEU A 57 2.92 5.08 -13.26
C LEU A 57 3.51 3.73 -13.61
N ILE A 58 3.80 3.49 -14.88
CA ILE A 58 4.44 2.26 -15.34
C ILE A 58 5.84 2.59 -15.86
N PHE A 59 6.81 1.72 -15.57
CA PHE A 59 8.15 1.83 -16.15
C PHE A 59 8.13 1.47 -17.63
N LYS A 60 8.60 2.38 -18.46
CA LYS A 60 8.80 2.15 -19.89
C LYS A 60 9.90 1.13 -20.12
N HIS A 61 9.64 0.18 -20.98
CA HIS A 61 10.71 -0.65 -21.52
C HIS A 61 11.48 0.14 -22.59
N VAL A 62 12.66 0.65 -22.22
CA VAL A 62 13.56 1.34 -23.13
C VAL A 62 14.76 0.44 -23.43
N PRO A 63 14.84 -0.20 -24.61
CA PRO A 63 15.95 -1.09 -24.95
C PRO A 63 17.30 -0.39 -24.83
N GLY A 64 18.28 -1.08 -24.24
CA GLY A 64 19.63 -0.55 -24.07
C GLY A 64 19.80 0.43 -22.90
N THR A 65 18.73 0.72 -22.15
CA THR A 65 18.81 1.57 -20.97
C THR A 65 19.31 0.78 -19.77
N VAL A 66 20.29 1.34 -19.05
CA VAL A 66 20.73 0.83 -17.74
C VAL A 66 20.21 1.76 -16.67
N MET A 67 19.36 1.21 -15.77
CA MET A 67 18.81 1.97 -14.66
C MET A 67 19.89 2.29 -13.63
N ASN A 68 19.95 3.54 -13.20
CA ASN A 68 20.91 3.98 -12.19
C ASN A 68 20.15 4.60 -10.99
N PRO A 69 20.16 3.92 -9.82
CA PRO A 69 19.42 4.38 -8.64
C PRO A 69 19.95 5.70 -8.07
N LYS A 70 21.20 6.07 -8.37
CA LYS A 70 21.77 7.36 -7.97
C LYS A 70 21.39 8.51 -8.91
N ARG A 71 20.81 8.21 -10.07
CA ARG A 71 20.42 9.18 -11.11
C ARG A 71 19.11 8.72 -11.74
N PHE A 72 18.08 8.67 -10.91
CA PHE A 72 16.75 8.30 -11.37
C PHE A 72 16.26 9.29 -12.43
N ASN A 73 15.78 8.76 -13.56
CA ASN A 73 15.18 9.54 -14.62
C ASN A 73 13.65 9.40 -14.61
N PRO A 74 12.89 10.43 -14.18
CA PRO A 74 11.42 10.38 -14.20
C PRO A 74 10.83 10.14 -15.60
N GLY A 75 11.55 10.47 -16.66
CA GLY A 75 11.13 10.19 -18.04
C GLY A 75 11.03 8.71 -18.39
N ASN A 76 11.53 7.82 -17.51
CA ASN A 76 11.32 6.36 -17.64
C ASN A 76 9.96 5.90 -17.15
N LEU A 77 9.19 6.77 -16.52
CA LEU A 77 7.83 6.50 -16.07
C LEU A 77 6.82 7.14 -17.01
N GLU A 78 5.69 6.47 -17.18
CA GLU A 78 4.53 7.02 -17.88
C GLU A 78 3.25 6.76 -17.09
N PRO A 79 2.32 7.72 -17.04
CA PRO A 79 1.03 7.50 -16.44
C PRO A 79 0.21 6.50 -17.25
N THR A 80 -0.56 5.67 -16.56
CA THR A 80 -1.53 4.76 -17.16
C THR A 80 -2.95 5.24 -16.89
N GLU A 81 -3.86 4.86 -17.76
CA GLU A 81 -5.27 5.24 -17.70
C GLU A 81 -5.98 4.51 -16.56
N LEU A 82 -6.87 5.22 -15.87
CA LEU A 82 -7.83 4.62 -14.94
C LEU A 82 -9.03 4.10 -15.74
N HIS A 83 -9.26 2.81 -15.69
CA HIS A 83 -10.41 2.15 -16.29
C HIS A 83 -11.53 2.00 -15.28
N HIS A 84 -12.77 1.84 -15.80
CA HIS A 84 -13.95 1.61 -14.97
C HIS A 84 -14.84 0.55 -15.63
N ASP A 85 -15.35 -0.41 -14.85
CA ASP A 85 -16.38 -1.35 -15.27
C ASP A 85 -17.27 -1.76 -14.07
N GLU A 86 -18.05 -2.82 -14.20
CA GLU A 86 -18.95 -3.33 -13.17
C GLU A 86 -18.24 -3.81 -11.89
N ASP A 87 -16.94 -4.14 -11.97
CA ASP A 87 -16.11 -4.54 -10.84
C ASP A 87 -15.47 -3.34 -10.12
N GLY A 88 -15.50 -2.13 -10.70
CA GLY A 88 -14.97 -0.89 -10.11
C GLY A 88 -13.90 -0.20 -10.95
N ASP A 89 -13.11 0.65 -10.27
CA ASP A 89 -12.03 1.42 -10.87
C ASP A 89 -10.71 0.64 -10.81
N TYR A 90 -9.97 0.56 -11.90
CA TYR A 90 -8.70 -0.17 -11.92
C TYR A 90 -7.69 0.39 -12.93
N PHE A 91 -6.42 0.14 -12.65
CA PHE A 91 -5.32 0.30 -13.58
C PHE A 91 -4.90 -1.06 -14.14
N ILE A 92 -4.29 -1.08 -15.31
CA ILE A 92 -3.69 -2.30 -15.87
C ILE A 92 -2.18 -2.24 -15.67
N LEU A 93 -1.65 -3.25 -14.97
CA LEU A 93 -0.21 -3.48 -14.84
C LEU A 93 0.19 -4.58 -15.82
N PRO A 94 0.92 -4.27 -16.91
CA PRO A 94 1.26 -5.24 -17.93
C PRO A 94 2.10 -6.40 -17.40
N ALA A 95 2.05 -7.52 -18.10
CA ALA A 95 2.90 -8.68 -17.84
C ALA A 95 4.39 -8.28 -17.77
N HIS A 96 5.11 -8.84 -16.82
CA HIS A 96 6.56 -8.62 -16.63
C HIS A 96 6.96 -7.15 -16.47
N SER A 97 6.04 -6.29 -16.01
CA SER A 97 6.29 -4.86 -15.83
C SER A 97 6.40 -4.47 -14.35
N TYR A 98 6.76 -3.22 -14.15
CA TYR A 98 6.88 -2.60 -12.86
C TYR A 98 6.13 -1.26 -12.84
N GLY A 99 5.44 -0.96 -11.74
CA GLY A 99 4.65 0.26 -11.59
C GLY A 99 4.79 0.91 -10.22
N LEU A 100 4.41 2.18 -10.16
CA LEU A 100 4.32 2.95 -8.93
C LEU A 100 2.90 3.48 -8.77
N GLY A 101 2.33 3.27 -7.61
CA GLY A 101 1.06 3.87 -7.20
C GLY A 101 1.23 4.61 -5.88
N VAL A 102 0.18 5.29 -5.44
CA VAL A 102 0.17 6.03 -4.18
C VAL A 102 -0.96 5.52 -3.30
N ALA A 103 -0.68 5.31 -2.01
CA ALA A 103 -1.72 4.98 -1.05
C ALA A 103 -2.75 6.11 -0.94
N LEU A 104 -4.03 5.75 -0.86
CA LEU A 104 -5.10 6.72 -0.70
C LEU A 104 -5.03 7.38 0.69
N GLU A 105 -4.69 6.60 1.71
CA GLU A 105 -4.58 7.10 3.07
C GLU A 105 -3.28 7.87 3.27
N LYS A 106 -3.39 9.07 3.84
CA LYS A 106 -2.26 9.78 4.44
C LYS A 106 -1.94 9.16 5.79
N MET A 107 -0.67 8.94 6.05
CA MET A 107 -0.19 8.46 7.35
C MET A 107 0.60 9.53 8.09
N LYS A 108 0.48 9.50 9.43
CA LYS A 108 1.33 10.24 10.36
C LYS A 108 1.77 9.29 11.46
N VAL A 109 2.92 8.69 11.27
CA VAL A 109 3.43 7.64 12.15
C VAL A 109 3.87 8.25 13.50
N PRO A 110 3.34 7.78 14.65
CA PRO A 110 3.80 8.23 15.96
C PRO A 110 5.29 7.96 16.17
N ALA A 111 5.94 8.79 17.01
CA ALA A 111 7.39 8.75 17.25
C ALA A 111 7.91 7.43 17.84
N ASN A 112 7.03 6.59 18.38
CA ASN A 112 7.37 5.30 18.99
C ASN A 112 6.82 4.11 18.22
N ILE A 113 6.45 4.31 16.95
CA ILE A 113 5.84 3.29 16.10
C ILE A 113 6.67 3.10 14.83
N THR A 114 6.70 1.89 14.37
CA THR A 114 7.14 1.49 13.02
C THR A 114 6.00 0.75 12.34
N VAL A 115 5.81 1.01 11.06
CA VAL A 115 4.80 0.37 10.22
C VAL A 115 5.50 -0.37 9.09
N ILE A 116 5.17 -1.65 8.92
CA ILE A 116 5.68 -2.48 7.83
C ILE A 116 4.56 -2.62 6.81
N CYS A 117 4.87 -2.42 5.53
CA CYS A 117 3.92 -2.67 4.46
C CYS A 117 4.16 -4.05 3.86
N LEU A 118 3.10 -4.84 3.77
CA LEU A 118 3.10 -6.17 3.17
C LEU A 118 2.04 -6.25 2.07
N GLY A 119 2.36 -6.89 0.96
CA GLY A 119 1.38 -7.15 -0.10
C GLY A 119 0.23 -8.04 0.37
N LYS A 120 -0.94 -7.89 -0.27
CA LYS A 120 -2.10 -8.76 0.00
C LYS A 120 -1.97 -10.10 -0.71
N SER A 121 -2.36 -11.17 -0.02
CA SER A 121 -2.32 -12.53 -0.56
C SER A 121 -3.17 -12.70 -1.85
N THR A 122 -4.22 -11.90 -2.02
CA THR A 122 -5.05 -11.91 -3.23
C THR A 122 -4.22 -11.56 -4.46
N TYR A 123 -3.44 -10.50 -4.39
CA TYR A 123 -2.53 -10.09 -5.46
C TYR A 123 -1.30 -11.01 -5.57
N ALA A 124 -0.75 -11.44 -4.45
CA ALA A 124 0.42 -12.32 -4.45
C ALA A 124 0.17 -13.64 -5.19
N ARG A 125 -1.04 -14.20 -5.11
CA ARG A 125 -1.44 -15.42 -5.85
C ARG A 125 -1.50 -15.22 -7.36
N LEU A 126 -1.62 -13.99 -7.83
CA LEU A 126 -1.60 -13.62 -9.25
C LEU A 126 -0.20 -13.23 -9.73
N GLY A 127 0.82 -13.33 -8.87
CA GLY A 127 2.19 -12.94 -9.20
C GLY A 127 2.44 -11.44 -9.06
N ILE A 128 1.54 -10.71 -8.42
CA ILE A 128 1.72 -9.29 -8.14
C ILE A 128 2.36 -9.12 -6.75
N ILE A 129 3.50 -8.49 -6.73
CA ILE A 129 4.21 -8.14 -5.51
C ILE A 129 4.02 -6.64 -5.28
N VAL A 130 3.53 -6.29 -4.10
CA VAL A 130 3.49 -4.91 -3.63
C VAL A 130 4.54 -4.76 -2.54
N ASN A 131 5.48 -3.88 -2.77
CA ASN A 131 6.60 -3.63 -1.87
C ASN A 131 6.66 -2.15 -1.48
N THR A 132 7.30 -1.87 -0.37
CA THR A 132 7.70 -0.53 0.06
C THR A 132 8.66 -0.66 1.24
N THR A 133 9.42 0.39 1.52
CA THR A 133 10.23 0.45 2.73
C THR A 133 9.33 0.61 3.96
N PRO A 134 9.76 0.18 5.16
CA PRO A 134 9.03 0.47 6.40
C PRO A 134 8.80 1.97 6.57
N ALA A 135 7.60 2.34 7.02
CA ALA A 135 7.34 3.70 7.45
C ALA A 135 7.90 3.89 8.87
N GLU A 136 8.94 4.70 8.96
CA GLU A 136 9.68 4.94 10.20
C GLU A 136 8.92 5.83 11.18
N ALA A 137 9.36 5.83 12.41
CA ALA A 137 8.84 6.71 13.45
C ALA A 137 8.89 8.18 13.02
N SER A 138 7.82 8.91 13.26
CA SER A 138 7.64 10.33 12.88
C SER A 138 7.52 10.61 11.38
N TRP A 139 7.45 9.59 10.51
CA TRP A 139 7.21 9.80 9.09
C TRP A 139 5.76 10.27 8.84
N GLU A 140 5.60 11.19 7.90
CA GLU A 140 4.27 11.70 7.49
C GLU A 140 4.18 11.80 5.97
N GLY A 141 3.08 11.31 5.38
CA GLY A 141 2.82 11.38 3.95
C GLY A 141 1.88 10.30 3.43
N HIS A 142 1.76 10.21 2.11
CA HIS A 142 1.17 9.09 1.41
C HIS A 142 2.28 8.12 1.00
N LEU A 143 2.11 6.82 1.26
CA LEU A 143 3.09 5.83 0.82
C LEU A 143 3.09 5.71 -0.70
N THR A 144 4.27 5.78 -1.30
CA THR A 144 4.47 5.27 -2.65
C THR A 144 4.52 3.76 -2.59
N LEU A 145 3.68 3.11 -3.38
CA LEU A 145 3.54 1.66 -3.47
C LEU A 145 4.24 1.18 -4.74
N GLU A 146 5.11 0.21 -4.59
CA GLU A 146 5.95 -0.35 -5.65
C GLU A 146 5.37 -1.70 -6.10
N PHE A 147 4.96 -1.78 -7.36
CA PHE A 147 4.31 -2.95 -7.93
C PHE A 147 5.22 -3.68 -8.89
N SER A 148 5.33 -4.99 -8.74
CA SER A 148 5.99 -5.86 -9.71
C SER A 148 5.00 -6.92 -10.19
N ASN A 149 4.80 -7.02 -11.50
CA ASN A 149 4.06 -8.11 -12.11
C ASN A 149 5.03 -9.18 -12.61
N SER A 150 5.19 -10.24 -11.82
CA SER A 150 6.05 -11.38 -12.16
C SER A 150 5.36 -12.42 -13.05
N SER A 151 4.06 -12.23 -13.33
CA SER A 151 3.28 -13.15 -14.16
C SER A 151 3.40 -12.83 -15.66
N GLY A 152 3.06 -13.80 -16.49
CA GLY A 152 3.00 -13.66 -17.94
C GLY A 152 1.68 -13.06 -18.46
N ALA A 153 0.85 -12.48 -17.59
CA ALA A 153 -0.44 -11.89 -17.95
C ALA A 153 -0.57 -10.49 -17.35
N ASP A 154 -1.31 -9.62 -18.04
CA ASP A 154 -1.69 -8.32 -17.52
C ASP A 154 -2.60 -8.50 -16.30
N CYS A 155 -2.46 -7.63 -15.31
CA CYS A 155 -3.23 -7.69 -14.08
C CYS A 155 -3.95 -6.37 -13.81
N ARG A 156 -5.22 -6.47 -13.39
CA ARG A 156 -5.97 -5.32 -12.87
C ARG A 156 -5.50 -5.00 -11.46
N ILE A 157 -5.20 -3.74 -11.21
CA ILE A 157 -4.87 -3.21 -9.90
C ILE A 157 -5.98 -2.24 -9.51
N TYR A 158 -6.86 -2.66 -8.59
CA TYR A 158 -8.06 -1.90 -8.23
C TYR A 158 -7.72 -0.68 -7.41
N ALA A 159 -8.25 0.47 -7.83
CA ALA A 159 -8.21 1.72 -7.08
C ALA A 159 -9.35 1.77 -6.05
N ASN A 160 -9.21 2.59 -5.02
CA ASN A 160 -10.15 2.71 -3.90
C ASN A 160 -10.35 1.42 -3.09
N GLU A 161 -9.63 0.35 -3.40
CA GLU A 161 -9.68 -0.96 -2.75
C GLU A 161 -8.36 -1.34 -2.11
N GLY A 162 -8.40 -2.40 -1.27
CA GLY A 162 -7.27 -2.83 -0.47
C GLY A 162 -6.12 -3.39 -1.29
N ILE A 163 -4.94 -2.82 -1.12
CA ILE A 163 -3.76 -3.16 -1.92
C ILE A 163 -2.63 -3.79 -1.10
N CYS A 164 -2.47 -3.37 0.14
CA CYS A 164 -1.44 -3.88 1.04
C CYS A 164 -1.90 -3.84 2.50
N GLN A 165 -1.19 -4.58 3.36
CA GLN A 165 -1.47 -4.68 4.78
C GLN A 165 -0.36 -4.00 5.58
N LEU A 166 -0.74 -3.22 6.59
CA LEU A 166 0.15 -2.52 7.50
C LEU A 166 0.09 -3.12 8.90
N PRO A 167 0.88 -4.11 9.27
CA PRO A 167 1.15 -4.41 10.66
C PRO A 167 1.79 -3.23 11.37
N VAL A 168 1.20 -2.83 12.51
CA VAL A 168 1.67 -1.69 13.31
C VAL A 168 2.38 -2.20 14.55
N SER A 169 3.63 -1.79 14.76
CA SER A 169 4.45 -2.27 15.86
C SER A 169 5.08 -1.12 16.66
N TYR A 170 5.18 -1.34 17.95
CA TYR A 170 5.95 -0.47 18.83
C TYR A 170 7.45 -0.59 18.54
N THR A 171 8.14 0.52 18.47
CA THR A 171 9.59 0.59 18.34
C THR A 171 10.21 1.47 19.43
N HIS A 172 11.48 1.24 19.76
CA HIS A 172 12.29 2.13 20.60
C HIS A 172 13.17 2.98 19.70
N LEU A 173 13.16 4.29 19.91
CA LEU A 173 14.06 5.22 19.22
C LEU A 173 15.53 5.06 19.66
N THR A 174 15.75 4.50 20.85
CA THR A 174 17.07 4.15 21.34
C THR A 174 17.06 2.71 21.83
N LEU A 175 17.98 1.88 21.30
CA LEU A 175 18.27 0.61 21.96
C LEU A 175 18.83 0.93 23.35
N PRO A 176 18.43 0.20 24.40
CA PRO A 176 19.14 0.29 25.68
C PRO A 176 20.60 -0.06 25.40
N THR A 177 21.48 0.92 25.45
CA THR A 177 22.90 0.68 25.47
C THR A 177 23.17 -0.16 26.73
N LYS A 178 23.51 -1.42 26.55
CA LYS A 178 24.20 -2.15 27.58
C LYS A 178 25.56 -1.50 27.74
N ASN A 179 25.61 -0.44 28.47
CA ASN A 179 26.82 0.01 29.12
C ASN A 179 26.52 -0.10 30.59
N GLU A 180 27.19 -1.11 31.14
CA GLU A 180 27.89 -0.86 32.40
C GLU A 180 28.22 -2.21 32.99
N VAL A 181 29.43 -2.57 32.74
CA VAL A 181 30.22 -3.36 33.67
C VAL A 181 31.23 -2.38 34.23
#